data_7ecc9ebcaa2989787a1e3e55bbc6533e
#
_entry.id   7ecc9ebcaa2989787a1e3e55bbc6533e
#
_cell.length_a   1.000
_cell.length_b   1.000
_cell.length_c   1.000
_cell.angle_alpha   90.00
_cell.angle_beta   90.00
_cell.angle_gamma   90.00
#
_symmetry.space_group_name_H-M   'P 1'
#
loop_
_entity.id
_entity.type
_entity.pdbx_description
1 polymer ?
#
loop_
_entity_poly.entity_id
_entity_poly.type
_entity_poly.pdbx_seq_one_letter_code
_entity_poly.pdbx_strand_id
1 'polypeptide(L)'
;MKKIMTIGDIHGRTVWKEFADIKFLLYAEPDAAGFGGFVPEYNKYIFIGDYVDSFTVTSDQIRENLLEIIRFKTLYPDHVILLWGNHDMQYFANDPWKKMEGTVSGYRPEAHFDLFDIFNTNRDLFQFAYGEKNYLWTHAGVHFGWYQYVFTKAINGRDMDDMTVAEQLNIAFQYKLDCLFDVDFYRGGNKKVGGPLWCDKRLLNKILKNTHQIVGHNPISDIHTNVIGNASITFCDVLHHKKSFYTIII
;
A
#
# COMPACT_ATOMS: atom_id res chain seq x y z
N MET A 1 -3.57 -23.87 -2.50
CA MET A 1 -3.73 -22.65 -3.32
C MET A 1 -4.27 -21.55 -2.42
N LYS A 2 -3.66 -20.36 -2.44
CA LYS A 2 -4.15 -19.19 -1.68
C LYS A 2 -4.85 -18.23 -2.63
N LYS A 3 -6.04 -17.80 -2.28
CA LYS A 3 -6.80 -16.79 -3.01
C LYS A 3 -6.59 -15.43 -2.33
N ILE A 4 -6.10 -14.45 -3.04
CA ILE A 4 -5.73 -13.12 -2.51
C ILE A 4 -6.52 -12.05 -3.25
N MET A 5 -7.12 -11.14 -2.48
CA MET A 5 -7.75 -9.92 -2.99
C MET A 5 -6.85 -8.72 -2.71
N THR A 6 -6.66 -7.87 -3.70
CA THR A 6 -5.97 -6.59 -3.57
C THR A 6 -6.94 -5.44 -3.78
N ILE A 7 -6.94 -4.51 -2.84
CA ILE A 7 -7.78 -3.32 -2.80
C ILE A 7 -6.87 -2.12 -3.08
N GLY A 8 -7.16 -1.39 -4.14
CA GLY A 8 -6.41 -0.20 -4.56
C GLY A 8 -6.57 0.99 -3.62
N ASP A 9 -6.08 2.13 -4.05
CA ASP A 9 -6.02 3.36 -3.26
C ASP A 9 -7.40 3.81 -2.78
N ILE A 10 -7.54 3.98 -1.47
CA ILE A 10 -8.84 4.17 -0.79
C ILE A 10 -9.30 5.63 -0.83
N HIS A 11 -8.44 6.56 -0.45
CA HIS A 11 -8.75 7.99 -0.39
C HIS A 11 -10.10 8.30 0.30
N GLY A 12 -10.33 7.69 1.46
CA GLY A 12 -11.54 7.85 2.27
C GLY A 12 -12.79 7.14 1.74
N ARG A 13 -12.72 6.44 0.59
CA ARG A 13 -13.89 5.78 -0.01
C ARG A 13 -14.25 4.50 0.74
N THR A 14 -15.55 4.25 0.86
CA THR A 14 -16.10 3.09 1.59
C THR A 14 -16.43 1.91 0.67
N VAL A 15 -16.12 1.99 -0.62
CA VAL A 15 -16.48 0.98 -1.63
C VAL A 15 -15.92 -0.41 -1.31
N TRP A 16 -14.81 -0.51 -0.58
CA TRP A 16 -14.23 -1.77 -0.13
C TRP A 16 -15.15 -2.58 0.79
N LYS A 17 -16.09 -1.92 1.51
CA LYS A 17 -17.09 -2.56 2.37
C LYS A 17 -18.23 -3.22 1.58
N GLU A 18 -18.39 -2.90 0.31
CA GLU A 18 -19.46 -3.46 -0.52
C GLU A 18 -19.18 -4.89 -0.96
N PHE A 19 -17.95 -5.37 -0.77
CA PHE A 19 -17.61 -6.75 -1.07
C PHE A 19 -18.29 -7.68 -0.06
N ALA A 20 -18.97 -8.74 -0.55
CA ALA A 20 -19.82 -9.58 0.28
C ALA A 20 -19.08 -10.18 1.48
N ASP A 21 -17.88 -10.72 1.25
CA ASP A 21 -17.02 -11.29 2.30
C ASP A 21 -16.61 -10.25 3.34
N ILE A 22 -16.11 -9.10 2.90
CA ILE A 22 -15.66 -8.03 3.78
C ILE A 22 -16.85 -7.49 4.57
N LYS A 23 -17.99 -7.30 3.91
CA LYS A 23 -19.22 -6.85 4.57
C LYS A 23 -19.65 -7.83 5.66
N PHE A 24 -19.61 -9.14 5.38
CA PHE A 24 -19.91 -10.14 6.39
C PHE A 24 -18.92 -10.08 7.56
N LEU A 25 -17.61 -10.10 7.28
CA LEU A 25 -16.55 -10.10 8.28
C LEU A 25 -16.55 -8.86 9.19
N LEU A 26 -16.96 -7.69 8.66
CA LEU A 26 -17.03 -6.46 9.44
C LEU A 26 -18.16 -6.46 10.48
N TYR A 27 -19.25 -7.18 10.21
CA TYR A 27 -20.46 -7.15 11.04
C TYR A 27 -20.75 -8.48 11.75
N ALA A 28 -20.04 -9.56 11.41
CA ALA A 28 -20.09 -10.80 12.16
C ALA A 28 -19.35 -10.66 13.49
N GLU A 29 -19.89 -11.21 14.55
CA GLU A 29 -19.13 -11.37 15.79
C GLU A 29 -18.15 -12.55 15.61
N PRO A 30 -16.83 -12.34 15.82
CA PRO A 30 -15.86 -13.43 15.75
C PRO A 30 -16.20 -14.50 16.81
N ASP A 31 -16.27 -15.75 16.38
CA ASP A 31 -16.29 -16.90 17.31
C ASP A 31 -14.84 -17.30 17.72
N ALA A 32 -14.72 -18.39 18.48
CA ALA A 32 -13.43 -18.92 18.90
C ALA A 32 -12.49 -19.32 17.72
N ALA A 33 -13.03 -19.50 16.51
CA ALA A 33 -12.29 -19.74 15.27
C ALA A 33 -11.98 -18.43 14.51
N GLY A 34 -12.46 -17.29 15.00
CA GLY A 34 -12.22 -15.97 14.44
C GLY A 34 -13.22 -15.50 13.37
N PHE A 35 -14.14 -16.33 12.92
CA PHE A 35 -14.99 -16.02 11.76
C PHE A 35 -16.50 -16.23 11.99
N GLY A 36 -16.97 -16.54 13.22
CA GLY A 36 -18.40 -16.81 13.47
C GLY A 36 -18.96 -17.96 12.60
N GLY A 37 -18.13 -18.99 12.31
CA GLY A 37 -18.47 -20.09 11.42
C GLY A 37 -18.41 -19.77 9.92
N PHE A 38 -18.04 -18.53 9.54
CA PHE A 38 -17.87 -18.14 8.15
C PHE A 38 -16.47 -18.54 7.64
N VAL A 39 -16.41 -19.08 6.43
CA VAL A 39 -15.17 -19.36 5.72
C VAL A 39 -14.95 -18.25 4.68
N PRO A 40 -13.98 -17.35 4.87
CA PRO A 40 -13.72 -16.30 3.89
C PRO A 40 -13.38 -16.89 2.52
N GLU A 41 -13.90 -16.29 1.46
CA GLU A 41 -13.54 -16.66 0.09
C GLU A 41 -12.04 -16.43 -0.18
N TYR A 42 -11.46 -15.43 0.48
CA TYR A 42 -10.06 -15.03 0.30
C TYR A 42 -9.22 -15.33 1.54
N ASN A 43 -8.04 -15.88 1.31
CA ASN A 43 -7.06 -16.11 2.36
C ASN A 43 -6.38 -14.81 2.83
N LYS A 44 -6.30 -13.79 1.94
CA LYS A 44 -5.74 -12.48 2.24
C LYS A 44 -6.54 -11.36 1.56
N TYR A 45 -6.66 -10.25 2.28
CA TYR A 45 -7.18 -8.96 1.82
C TYR A 45 -6.05 -7.94 1.97
N ILE A 46 -5.49 -7.46 0.86
CA ILE A 46 -4.34 -6.56 0.87
C ILE A 46 -4.80 -5.18 0.45
N PHE A 47 -4.74 -4.23 1.37
CA PHE A 47 -4.92 -2.80 1.11
C PHE A 47 -3.58 -2.20 0.74
N ILE A 48 -3.51 -1.50 -0.40
CA ILE A 48 -2.24 -1.12 -1.00
C ILE A 48 -1.77 0.29 -0.62
N GLY A 49 -2.42 0.91 0.38
CA GLY A 49 -2.09 2.25 0.88
C GLY A 49 -3.06 3.34 0.42
N ASP A 50 -2.67 4.59 0.71
CA ASP A 50 -3.44 5.80 0.41
C ASP A 50 -4.86 5.74 0.96
N TYR A 51 -4.95 5.59 2.29
CA TYR A 51 -6.24 5.54 2.99
C TYR A 51 -6.90 6.90 3.10
N VAL A 52 -6.09 7.95 3.10
CA VAL A 52 -6.46 9.33 3.42
C VAL A 52 -6.36 10.25 2.22
N ASP A 53 -6.67 11.50 2.40
CA ASP A 53 -6.70 12.57 1.41
C ASP A 53 -7.74 12.37 0.30
N SER A 54 -8.61 13.34 0.15
CA SER A 54 -9.65 13.32 -0.87
C SER A 54 -10.16 14.73 -1.14
N PHE A 55 -10.58 15.01 -2.35
CA PHE A 55 -11.26 16.25 -2.69
C PHE A 55 -12.78 16.17 -2.44
N THR A 56 -13.35 14.97 -2.32
CA THR A 56 -14.80 14.74 -2.31
C THR A 56 -15.31 14.12 -1.01
N VAL A 57 -14.44 13.54 -0.19
CA VAL A 57 -14.79 12.90 1.10
C VAL A 57 -14.38 13.84 2.22
N THR A 58 -15.22 14.04 3.22
CA THR A 58 -14.92 14.92 4.38
C THR A 58 -13.84 14.31 5.28
N SER A 59 -13.17 15.15 6.08
CA SER A 59 -12.13 14.69 7.03
C SER A 59 -12.69 13.69 8.05
N ASP A 60 -13.91 13.90 8.55
CA ASP A 60 -14.56 12.96 9.46
C ASP A 60 -14.82 11.60 8.82
N GLN A 61 -15.33 11.60 7.60
CA GLN A 61 -15.56 10.35 6.85
C GLN A 61 -14.25 9.61 6.55
N ILE A 62 -13.18 10.33 6.21
CA ILE A 62 -11.84 9.76 6.02
C ILE A 62 -11.37 9.10 7.31
N ARG A 63 -11.47 9.81 8.43
CA ARG A 63 -11.08 9.32 9.75
C ARG A 63 -11.87 8.08 10.16
N GLU A 64 -13.19 8.10 10.04
CA GLU A 64 -14.05 6.97 10.36
C GLU A 64 -13.74 5.75 9.50
N ASN A 65 -13.56 5.95 8.20
CA ASN A 65 -13.21 4.87 7.27
C ASN A 65 -11.85 4.26 7.58
N LEU A 66 -10.83 5.07 7.92
CA LEU A 66 -9.52 4.58 8.34
C LEU A 66 -9.62 3.74 9.61
N LEU A 67 -10.38 4.19 10.61
CA LEU A 67 -10.61 3.44 11.86
C LEU A 67 -11.31 2.10 11.61
N GLU A 68 -12.24 2.03 10.67
CA GLU A 68 -12.89 0.76 10.29
C GLU A 68 -11.92 -0.19 9.57
N ILE A 69 -11.02 0.31 8.73
CA ILE A 69 -9.97 -0.51 8.10
C ILE A 69 -9.01 -1.05 9.17
N ILE A 70 -8.61 -0.21 10.11
CA ILE A 70 -7.78 -0.62 11.26
C ILE A 70 -8.51 -1.67 12.10
N ARG A 71 -9.80 -1.46 12.40
CA ARG A 71 -10.61 -2.46 13.10
C ARG A 71 -10.64 -3.79 12.33
N PHE A 72 -10.82 -3.76 11.01
CA PHE A 72 -10.82 -4.96 10.19
C PHE A 72 -9.49 -5.71 10.29
N LYS A 73 -8.35 -5.00 10.24
CA LYS A 73 -7.01 -5.58 10.48
C LYS A 73 -6.89 -6.17 11.90
N THR A 74 -7.39 -5.49 12.91
CA THR A 74 -7.31 -5.95 14.30
C THR A 74 -8.13 -7.22 14.54
N LEU A 75 -9.32 -7.32 13.92
CA LEU A 75 -10.18 -8.51 14.02
C LEU A 75 -9.59 -9.71 13.27
N TYR A 76 -8.91 -9.48 12.14
CA TYR A 76 -8.41 -10.53 11.26
C TYR A 76 -6.92 -10.31 10.92
N PRO A 77 -6.02 -10.36 11.95
CA PRO A 77 -4.62 -9.96 11.78
C PRO A 77 -3.85 -10.79 10.76
N ASP A 78 -4.20 -12.07 10.62
CA ASP A 78 -3.54 -12.99 9.69
C ASP A 78 -4.10 -12.90 8.26
N HIS A 79 -5.28 -12.31 8.07
CA HIS A 79 -5.97 -12.23 6.78
C HIS A 79 -5.89 -10.85 6.14
N VAL A 80 -5.81 -9.80 6.92
CA VAL A 80 -5.77 -8.42 6.43
C VAL A 80 -4.34 -7.89 6.46
N ILE A 81 -3.88 -7.36 5.34
CA ILE A 81 -2.57 -6.71 5.19
C ILE A 81 -2.81 -5.25 4.86
N LEU A 82 -2.20 -4.35 5.63
CA LEU A 82 -2.24 -2.91 5.39
C LEU A 82 -0.87 -2.43 4.94
N LEU A 83 -0.76 -1.87 3.74
CA LEU A 83 0.47 -1.26 3.26
C LEU A 83 0.42 0.25 3.45
N TRP A 84 1.58 0.86 3.67
CA TRP A 84 1.73 2.32 3.66
C TRP A 84 1.64 2.86 2.23
N GLY A 85 0.90 3.98 2.04
CA GLY A 85 0.90 4.79 0.84
C GLY A 85 1.64 6.12 1.05
N ASN A 86 1.90 6.86 -0.02
CA ASN A 86 2.59 8.14 0.06
C ASN A 86 1.74 9.23 0.73
N HIS A 87 0.41 9.20 0.55
CA HIS A 87 -0.51 10.10 1.23
C HIS A 87 -0.53 9.84 2.75
N ASP A 88 -0.50 8.59 3.16
CA ASP A 88 -0.49 8.21 4.58
C ASP A 88 0.78 8.72 5.28
N MET A 89 1.93 8.62 4.61
CA MET A 89 3.21 9.06 5.14
C MET A 89 3.33 10.58 5.31
N GLN A 90 2.49 11.37 4.61
CA GLN A 90 2.45 12.83 4.77
C GLN A 90 2.08 13.23 6.21
N TYR A 91 1.28 12.42 6.90
CA TYR A 91 0.82 12.70 8.26
C TYR A 91 1.87 12.43 9.34
N PHE A 92 3.02 11.84 9.00
CA PHE A 92 4.17 11.71 9.91
C PHE A 92 5.08 12.95 9.93
N ALA A 93 4.77 14.00 9.18
CA ALA A 93 5.43 15.29 9.31
C ALA A 93 5.03 15.97 10.62
N ASN A 94 6.03 16.48 11.40
CA ASN A 94 5.77 17.19 12.65
C ASN A 94 5.08 18.56 12.47
N ASP A 95 5.08 19.07 11.24
CA ASP A 95 4.49 20.35 10.87
C ASP A 95 3.42 20.11 9.80
N PRO A 96 2.12 20.39 10.08
CA PRO A 96 1.03 20.17 9.12
C PRO A 96 1.16 21.04 7.86
N TRP A 97 1.97 22.08 7.88
CA TRP A 97 2.22 22.93 6.72
C TRP A 97 3.46 22.54 5.92
N LYS A 98 4.30 21.67 6.49
CA LYS A 98 5.50 21.16 5.83
C LYS A 98 5.15 19.94 4.99
N LYS A 99 5.03 20.14 3.68
CA LYS A 99 4.84 19.03 2.74
C LYS A 99 6.11 18.20 2.64
N MET A 100 5.96 16.89 2.53
CA MET A 100 7.05 16.01 2.12
C MET A 100 7.48 16.36 0.69
N GLU A 101 8.69 15.95 0.29
CA GLU A 101 9.09 16.01 -1.11
C GLU A 101 8.06 15.21 -1.94
N GLY A 102 7.65 15.78 -3.08
CA GLY A 102 6.59 15.24 -3.91
C GLY A 102 5.25 15.96 -3.73
N THR A 103 4.33 15.74 -4.65
CA THR A 103 3.02 16.38 -4.67
C THR A 103 1.96 15.45 -4.10
N VAL A 104 1.46 15.77 -2.91
CA VAL A 104 0.34 15.07 -2.27
C VAL A 104 -0.92 15.91 -2.47
N SER A 105 -1.85 15.41 -3.27
CA SER A 105 -3.11 16.08 -3.57
C SER A 105 -4.16 15.78 -2.50
N GLY A 106 -5.03 16.76 -2.20
CA GLY A 106 -6.11 16.56 -1.22
C GLY A 106 -5.68 16.51 0.24
N TYR A 107 -4.40 16.77 0.53
CA TYR A 107 -3.89 16.87 1.90
C TYR A 107 -4.65 17.92 2.70
N ARG A 108 -4.99 17.59 3.95
CA ARG A 108 -5.81 18.40 4.86
C ARG A 108 -5.05 18.77 6.13
N PRO A 109 -4.43 19.96 6.18
CA PRO A 109 -3.68 20.40 7.36
C PRO A 109 -4.52 20.39 8.65
N GLU A 110 -5.81 20.69 8.55
CA GLU A 110 -6.75 20.71 9.69
C GLU A 110 -6.98 19.33 10.32
N ALA A 111 -6.83 18.25 9.54
CA ALA A 111 -6.97 16.87 10.01
C ALA A 111 -5.63 16.24 10.39
N HIS A 112 -4.50 16.98 10.26
CA HIS A 112 -3.17 16.42 10.37
C HIS A 112 -2.94 15.69 11.69
N PHE A 113 -3.21 16.36 12.82
CA PHE A 113 -2.91 15.79 14.13
C PHE A 113 -3.79 14.58 14.46
N ASP A 114 -5.06 14.63 14.11
CA ASP A 114 -5.99 13.51 14.32
C ASP A 114 -5.55 12.27 13.52
N LEU A 115 -5.20 12.44 12.24
CA LEU A 115 -4.74 11.35 11.38
C LEU A 115 -3.36 10.86 11.79
N PHE A 116 -2.45 11.78 12.20
CA PHE A 116 -1.16 11.41 12.78
C PHE A 116 -1.33 10.51 14.00
N ASP A 117 -2.19 10.89 14.95
CA ASP A 117 -2.43 10.13 16.17
C ASP A 117 -3.00 8.74 15.86
N ILE A 118 -3.94 8.63 14.91
CA ILE A 118 -4.48 7.35 14.47
C ILE A 118 -3.39 6.47 13.86
N PHE A 119 -2.60 6.98 12.92
CA PHE A 119 -1.53 6.21 12.29
C PHE A 119 -0.42 5.84 13.27
N ASN A 120 0.00 6.78 14.13
CA ASN A 120 1.07 6.55 15.07
C ASN A 120 0.69 5.51 16.15
N THR A 121 -0.55 5.57 16.65
CA THR A 121 -1.07 4.59 17.63
C THR A 121 -1.19 3.19 17.04
N ASN A 122 -1.50 3.07 15.75
CA ASN A 122 -1.74 1.80 15.06
C ASN A 122 -0.60 1.41 14.11
N ARG A 123 0.56 2.02 14.26
CA ARG A 123 1.70 1.91 13.34
C ARG A 123 2.10 0.48 13.02
N ASP A 124 2.10 -0.38 14.03
CA ASP A 124 2.55 -1.78 13.92
C ASP A 124 1.57 -2.67 13.14
N LEU A 125 0.38 -2.16 12.82
CA LEU A 125 -0.58 -2.85 11.96
C LEU A 125 -0.27 -2.70 10.48
N PHE A 126 0.57 -1.73 10.12
CA PHE A 126 0.94 -1.41 8.75
C PHE A 126 2.36 -1.89 8.42
N GLN A 127 2.57 -2.25 7.18
CA GLN A 127 3.88 -2.62 6.66
C GLN A 127 4.20 -1.91 5.35
N PHE A 128 5.46 -1.89 4.96
CA PHE A 128 5.89 -1.19 3.76
C PHE A 128 5.72 -2.02 2.48
N ALA A 129 5.87 -3.32 2.60
CA ALA A 129 5.73 -4.27 1.52
C ALA A 129 5.18 -5.61 2.02
N TYR A 130 4.51 -6.37 1.16
CA TYR A 130 4.11 -7.74 1.41
C TYR A 130 4.63 -8.65 0.29
N GLY A 131 5.14 -9.82 0.65
CA GLY A 131 5.64 -10.83 -0.28
C GLY A 131 4.98 -12.18 -0.06
N GLU A 132 4.60 -12.86 -1.14
CA GLU A 132 4.12 -14.24 -1.12
C GLU A 132 4.62 -14.97 -2.36
N LYS A 133 5.44 -16.00 -2.21
CA LYS A 133 6.14 -16.66 -3.33
C LYS A 133 6.94 -15.65 -4.18
N ASN A 134 6.66 -15.55 -5.47
CA ASN A 134 7.26 -14.59 -6.39
C ASN A 134 6.40 -13.32 -6.61
N TYR A 135 5.39 -13.11 -5.78
CA TYR A 135 4.55 -11.91 -5.81
C TYR A 135 5.03 -10.88 -4.77
N LEU A 136 5.02 -9.63 -5.16
CA LEU A 136 5.41 -8.49 -4.34
C LEU A 136 4.36 -7.39 -4.42
N TRP A 137 3.79 -7.00 -3.28
CA TRP A 137 2.92 -5.85 -3.13
C TRP A 137 3.70 -4.70 -2.50
N THR A 138 3.69 -3.57 -3.17
CA THR A 138 4.16 -2.27 -2.66
C THR A 138 3.19 -1.19 -3.16
N HIS A 139 3.18 -0.03 -2.53
CA HIS A 139 2.27 1.03 -2.95
C HIS A 139 2.49 1.45 -4.40
N ALA A 140 3.72 1.87 -4.78
CA ALA A 140 4.00 2.44 -6.11
C ALA A 140 4.88 1.57 -7.03
N GLY A 141 5.39 0.43 -6.53
CA GLY A 141 6.24 -0.47 -7.30
C GLY A 141 7.74 -0.25 -7.11
N VAL A 142 8.51 -1.27 -7.45
CA VAL A 142 9.97 -1.30 -7.32
C VAL A 142 10.61 -1.33 -8.70
N HIS A 143 11.24 -0.23 -9.10
CA HIS A 143 12.02 -0.15 -10.32
C HIS A 143 13.37 -0.87 -10.15
N PHE A 144 13.75 -1.72 -11.13
CA PHE A 144 14.99 -2.52 -11.07
C PHE A 144 16.24 -1.67 -10.80
N GLY A 145 16.42 -0.55 -11.52
CA GLY A 145 17.58 0.32 -11.36
C GLY A 145 17.62 1.03 -10.00
N TRP A 146 16.46 1.42 -9.45
CA TRP A 146 16.40 1.95 -8.09
C TRP A 146 16.83 0.88 -7.09
N TYR A 147 16.27 -0.32 -7.17
CA TYR A 147 16.62 -1.43 -6.29
C TYR A 147 18.14 -1.75 -6.38
N GLN A 148 18.65 -1.92 -7.58
CA GLN A 148 20.04 -2.37 -7.79
C GLN A 148 21.09 -1.31 -7.43
N TYR A 149 20.85 -0.03 -7.70
CA TYR A 149 21.88 1.01 -7.59
C TYR A 149 21.69 1.99 -6.44
N VAL A 150 20.47 2.10 -5.92
CA VAL A 150 20.15 3.00 -4.79
C VAL A 150 19.92 2.19 -3.54
N PHE A 151 18.96 1.26 -3.57
CA PHE A 151 18.54 0.51 -2.39
C PHE A 151 19.63 -0.45 -1.89
N THR A 152 20.22 -1.29 -2.76
CA THR A 152 21.31 -2.20 -2.35
C THR A 152 22.51 -1.45 -1.76
N LYS A 153 22.81 -0.24 -2.26
CA LYS A 153 23.85 0.61 -1.69
C LYS A 153 23.46 1.13 -0.30
N ALA A 154 22.19 1.49 -0.11
CA ALA A 154 21.69 2.00 1.17
C ALA A 154 21.66 0.94 2.27
N ILE A 155 21.43 -0.33 1.90
CA ILE A 155 21.43 -1.45 2.84
C ILE A 155 22.80 -2.15 2.97
N ASN A 156 23.81 -1.72 2.23
CA ASN A 156 25.13 -2.35 2.24
C ASN A 156 25.71 -2.43 3.66
N GLY A 157 26.24 -3.59 4.01
CA GLY A 157 26.77 -3.89 5.35
C GLY A 157 25.69 -4.26 6.38
N ARG A 158 24.41 -4.40 5.98
CA ARG A 158 23.35 -5.02 6.77
C ARG A 158 23.16 -6.46 6.33
N ASP A 159 22.92 -7.34 7.29
CA ASP A 159 22.67 -8.77 7.03
C ASP A 159 21.24 -8.95 6.49
N MET A 160 21.07 -8.79 5.17
CA MET A 160 19.78 -8.86 4.48
C MET A 160 19.82 -9.75 3.22
N ASP A 161 20.95 -10.41 2.95
CA ASP A 161 21.17 -11.13 1.68
C ASP A 161 20.23 -12.33 1.48
N ASP A 162 19.86 -13.02 2.56
CA ASP A 162 18.94 -14.17 2.54
C ASP A 162 17.45 -13.78 2.63
N MET A 163 17.15 -12.49 2.67
CA MET A 163 15.79 -11.97 2.84
C MET A 163 15.11 -11.75 1.50
N THR A 164 13.80 -11.95 1.47
CA THR A 164 12.98 -11.53 0.33
C THR A 164 12.98 -10.00 0.19
N VAL A 165 12.68 -9.51 -1.02
CA VAL A 165 12.57 -8.05 -1.27
C VAL A 165 11.58 -7.39 -0.32
N ALA A 166 10.46 -8.04 -0.01
CA ALA A 166 9.47 -7.48 0.91
C ALA A 166 10.03 -7.34 2.35
N GLU A 167 10.75 -8.34 2.83
CA GLU A 167 11.41 -8.30 4.15
C GLU A 167 12.47 -7.21 4.19
N GLN A 168 13.32 -7.12 3.18
CA GLN A 168 14.33 -6.07 3.06
C GLN A 168 13.71 -4.68 3.11
N LEU A 169 12.61 -4.45 2.38
CA LEU A 169 11.90 -3.17 2.35
C LEU A 169 11.28 -2.83 3.72
N ASN A 170 10.68 -3.80 4.42
CA ASN A 170 10.11 -3.61 5.73
C ASN A 170 11.18 -3.27 6.78
N ILE A 171 12.31 -3.95 6.77
CA ILE A 171 13.43 -3.66 7.65
C ILE A 171 14.04 -2.29 7.34
N ALA A 172 14.24 -1.97 6.06
CA ALA A 172 14.72 -0.66 5.64
C ALA A 172 13.79 0.47 6.12
N PHE A 173 12.47 0.23 6.12
CA PHE A 173 11.50 1.17 6.65
C PHE A 173 11.62 1.35 8.17
N GLN A 174 11.84 0.28 8.94
CA GLN A 174 12.13 0.37 10.37
C GLN A 174 13.41 1.19 10.66
N TYR A 175 14.43 1.06 9.81
CA TYR A 175 15.65 1.86 9.87
C TYR A 175 15.49 3.28 9.28
N LYS A 176 14.30 3.65 8.79
CA LYS A 176 13.99 4.97 8.20
C LYS A 176 14.97 5.35 7.09
N LEU A 177 15.28 4.42 6.18
CA LEU A 177 16.18 4.71 5.07
C LEU A 177 15.54 5.69 4.09
N ASP A 178 16.19 6.85 3.90
CA ASP A 178 15.68 7.96 3.08
C ASP A 178 15.32 7.56 1.65
N CYS A 179 16.06 6.62 1.06
CA CYS A 179 15.82 6.19 -0.33
C CYS A 179 14.42 5.57 -0.55
N LEU A 180 13.77 5.04 0.49
CA LEU A 180 12.39 4.55 0.38
C LEU A 180 11.40 5.65 0.01
N PHE A 181 11.74 6.89 0.35
CA PHE A 181 10.93 8.09 0.14
C PHE A 181 11.39 8.91 -1.07
N ASP A 182 12.31 8.38 -1.89
CA ASP A 182 12.75 9.03 -3.12
C ASP A 182 11.56 9.33 -4.04
N VAL A 183 11.39 10.60 -4.42
CA VAL A 183 10.31 11.06 -5.29
C VAL A 183 10.87 11.34 -6.68
N ASP A 184 10.31 10.71 -7.72
CA ASP A 184 10.73 10.98 -9.08
C ASP A 184 10.19 12.32 -9.62
N PHE A 185 10.78 12.79 -10.72
CA PHE A 185 10.43 14.08 -11.30
C PHE A 185 9.01 14.12 -11.89
N TYR A 186 8.41 13.00 -12.24
CA TYR A 186 7.01 12.97 -12.69
C TYR A 186 6.04 13.21 -11.55
N ARG A 187 6.48 13.00 -10.31
CA ARG A 187 5.72 13.19 -9.08
C ARG A 187 6.14 14.45 -8.30
N GLY A 188 6.89 15.34 -8.94
CA GLY A 188 7.30 16.62 -8.37
C GLY A 188 8.58 16.58 -7.53
N GLY A 189 9.29 15.46 -7.49
CA GLY A 189 10.59 15.33 -6.86
C GLY A 189 11.76 15.59 -7.80
N ASN A 190 12.96 15.23 -7.37
CA ASN A 190 14.21 15.49 -8.07
C ASN A 190 14.97 14.21 -8.50
N LYS A 191 14.40 13.04 -8.23
CA LYS A 191 15.04 11.76 -8.55
C LYS A 191 14.68 11.29 -9.97
N LYS A 192 15.62 10.59 -10.61
CA LYS A 192 15.36 9.95 -11.91
C LYS A 192 14.33 8.82 -11.81
N VAL A 193 14.29 8.15 -10.66
CA VAL A 193 13.37 7.06 -10.35
C VAL A 193 12.96 7.19 -8.88
N GLY A 194 11.67 7.05 -8.62
CA GLY A 194 11.12 7.07 -7.26
C GLY A 194 11.35 5.74 -6.52
N GLY A 195 11.29 5.80 -5.21
CA GLY A 195 11.19 4.64 -4.34
C GLY A 195 9.81 4.00 -4.38
N PRO A 196 9.58 2.93 -3.60
CA PRO A 196 8.34 2.12 -3.66
C PRO A 196 7.06 2.85 -3.24
N LEU A 197 7.15 4.07 -2.72
CA LEU A 197 6.01 4.95 -2.43
C LEU A 197 5.69 5.94 -3.55
N TRP A 198 6.64 6.24 -4.44
CA TRP A 198 6.58 7.39 -5.33
C TRP A 198 6.95 7.10 -6.78
N CYS A 199 7.14 5.83 -7.16
CA CYS A 199 7.54 5.49 -8.52
C CYS A 199 6.37 5.66 -9.50
N ASP A 200 6.53 6.56 -10.47
CA ASP A 200 5.51 6.77 -11.50
C ASP A 200 5.46 5.59 -12.49
N LYS A 201 4.24 5.21 -12.92
CA LYS A 201 4.03 4.08 -13.85
C LYS A 201 4.81 4.18 -15.15
N ARG A 202 5.14 5.39 -15.62
CA ARG A 202 5.95 5.63 -16.83
C ARG A 202 7.37 5.10 -16.71
N LEU A 203 7.87 4.94 -15.48
CA LEU A 203 9.20 4.39 -15.19
C LEU A 203 9.19 2.88 -15.00
N LEU A 204 8.04 2.27 -14.72
CA LEU A 204 7.90 0.86 -14.38
C LEU A 204 7.92 -0.08 -15.61
N ASN A 205 8.72 0.27 -16.62
CA ASN A 205 9.09 -0.59 -17.74
C ASN A 205 10.33 -1.46 -17.45
N LYS A 206 11.01 -1.23 -16.32
CA LYS A 206 12.16 -1.99 -15.81
C LYS A 206 11.90 -2.39 -14.37
N ILE A 207 11.28 -3.53 -14.18
CA ILE A 207 10.90 -4.08 -12.88
C ILE A 207 11.84 -5.20 -12.43
N LEU A 208 11.70 -5.68 -11.22
CA LEU A 208 12.46 -6.79 -10.66
C LEU A 208 12.22 -8.06 -11.50
N LYS A 209 13.29 -8.79 -11.82
CA LYS A 209 13.21 -10.05 -12.56
C LYS A 209 12.52 -11.14 -11.72
N ASN A 210 11.84 -12.07 -12.37
CA ASN A 210 11.15 -13.21 -11.75
C ASN A 210 10.14 -12.80 -10.66
N THR A 211 9.64 -11.55 -10.68
CA THR A 211 8.75 -11.00 -9.67
C THR A 211 7.48 -10.50 -10.34
N HIS A 212 6.34 -10.85 -9.76
CA HIS A 212 5.04 -10.30 -10.13
C HIS A 212 4.67 -9.20 -9.14
N GLN A 213 4.78 -7.93 -9.56
CA GLN A 213 4.47 -6.79 -8.70
C GLN A 213 3.00 -6.41 -8.82
N ILE A 214 2.36 -6.06 -7.70
CA ILE A 214 1.00 -5.54 -7.63
C ILE A 214 1.06 -4.17 -6.94
N VAL A 215 0.54 -3.13 -7.59
CA VAL A 215 0.75 -1.73 -7.20
C VAL A 215 -0.51 -0.88 -7.35
N GLY A 216 -0.58 0.20 -6.55
CA GLY A 216 -1.55 1.29 -6.61
C GLY A 216 -0.96 2.57 -7.18
N HIS A 217 -1.13 3.69 -6.46
CA HIS A 217 -0.47 4.99 -6.65
C HIS A 217 -0.76 5.71 -7.98
N ASN A 218 -1.00 4.97 -9.02
CA ASN A 218 -1.14 5.50 -10.37
C ASN A 218 -2.57 5.30 -10.86
N PRO A 219 -3.45 6.31 -10.83
CA PRO A 219 -4.84 6.18 -11.27
C PRO A 219 -4.94 5.62 -12.69
N ILE A 220 -5.80 4.62 -12.84
CA ILE A 220 -6.07 3.93 -14.10
C ILE A 220 -7.57 3.67 -14.24
N SER A 221 -8.05 3.52 -15.48
CA SER A 221 -9.46 3.24 -15.76
C SER A 221 -9.85 1.78 -15.47
N ASP A 222 -8.93 0.85 -15.72
CA ASP A 222 -9.12 -0.58 -15.52
C ASP A 222 -7.86 -1.26 -15.02
N ILE A 223 -8.04 -2.26 -14.15
CA ILE A 223 -6.94 -3.11 -13.68
C ILE A 223 -6.32 -3.80 -14.90
N HIS A 224 -5.02 -3.68 -15.04
CA HIS A 224 -4.28 -4.33 -16.11
C HIS A 224 -2.90 -4.77 -15.66
N THR A 225 -2.39 -5.79 -16.34
CA THR A 225 -1.07 -6.38 -16.10
C THR A 225 -0.18 -6.19 -17.31
N ASN A 226 0.99 -5.60 -17.11
CA ASN A 226 2.06 -5.54 -18.10
C ASN A 226 3.04 -6.68 -17.84
N VAL A 227 3.26 -7.53 -18.83
CA VAL A 227 4.22 -8.63 -18.76
C VAL A 227 5.55 -8.19 -19.37
N ILE A 228 6.65 -8.40 -18.64
CA ILE A 228 8.00 -7.98 -19.00
C ILE A 228 8.94 -9.18 -18.82
N GLY A 229 9.12 -9.95 -19.88
CA GLY A 229 9.87 -11.23 -19.82
C GLY A 229 9.19 -12.24 -18.90
N ASN A 230 9.88 -12.66 -17.84
CA ASN A 230 9.38 -13.57 -16.81
C ASN A 230 8.90 -12.84 -15.53
N ALA A 231 8.68 -11.55 -15.63
CA ALA A 231 8.14 -10.71 -14.58
C ALA A 231 6.86 -10.02 -15.06
N SER A 232 6.07 -9.47 -14.13
CA SER A 232 4.91 -8.65 -14.48
C SER A 232 4.67 -7.57 -13.45
N ILE A 233 3.88 -6.57 -13.84
CA ILE A 233 3.36 -5.57 -12.93
C ILE A 233 1.87 -5.36 -13.20
N THR A 234 1.07 -5.41 -12.14
CA THR A 234 -0.38 -5.19 -12.17
C THR A 234 -0.69 -3.89 -11.45
N PHE A 235 -1.40 -2.99 -12.13
CA PHE A 235 -1.86 -1.72 -11.57
C PHE A 235 -3.29 -1.87 -11.07
N CYS A 236 -3.55 -1.44 -9.82
CA CYS A 236 -4.83 -1.67 -9.12
C CYS A 236 -5.54 -0.39 -8.65
N ASP A 237 -4.97 0.81 -8.88
CA ASP A 237 -5.58 2.07 -8.47
C ASP A 237 -6.72 2.45 -9.43
N VAL A 238 -7.90 1.87 -9.22
CA VAL A 238 -9.11 2.05 -10.06
C VAL A 238 -10.31 2.60 -9.29
N LEU A 239 -10.25 2.70 -7.96
CA LEU A 239 -11.43 3.00 -7.14
C LEU A 239 -12.00 4.42 -7.35
N HIS A 240 -11.27 5.30 -8.04
CA HIS A 240 -11.77 6.57 -8.54
C HIS A 240 -12.80 6.43 -9.67
N HIS A 241 -12.69 5.34 -10.45
CA HIS A 241 -13.46 5.16 -11.68
C HIS A 241 -14.37 3.94 -11.61
N LYS A 242 -13.94 2.89 -10.91
CA LYS A 242 -14.60 1.59 -10.97
C LYS A 242 -14.54 0.87 -9.63
N LYS A 243 -15.65 0.28 -9.21
CA LYS A 243 -15.70 -0.65 -8.07
C LYS A 243 -15.13 -2.01 -8.48
N SER A 244 -13.80 -2.13 -8.51
CA SER A 244 -13.11 -3.35 -8.93
C SER A 244 -11.89 -3.60 -8.07
N PHE A 245 -11.66 -4.89 -7.77
CA PHE A 245 -10.52 -5.37 -6.98
C PHE A 245 -9.75 -6.40 -7.78
N TYR A 246 -8.44 -6.42 -7.61
CA TYR A 246 -7.61 -7.44 -8.24
C TYR A 246 -7.60 -8.72 -7.41
N THR A 247 -7.83 -9.86 -8.06
CA THR A 247 -7.82 -11.17 -7.39
C THR A 247 -6.89 -12.13 -8.08
N ILE A 248 -6.11 -12.88 -7.30
CA ILE A 248 -5.22 -13.93 -7.80
C ILE A 248 -5.35 -15.21 -6.98
N ILE A 249 -4.97 -16.32 -7.60
CA ILE A 249 -4.77 -17.62 -6.94
C ILE A 249 -3.31 -17.99 -7.11
N ILE A 250 -2.62 -18.26 -6.01
CA ILE A 250 -1.19 -18.59 -5.97
C ILE A 250 -0.87 -19.87 -5.21
#